data_04eeec78ebbb33ad71a564a982267d7a
#
_entry.id   04eeec78ebbb33ad71a564a982267d7a
#
_cell.length_a   1.000
_cell.length_b   1.000
_cell.length_c   1.000
_cell.angle_alpha   90.00
_cell.angle_beta   90.00
_cell.angle_gamma   90.00
#
_symmetry.space_group_name_H-M   'P 1'
#
loop_
_entity.id
_entity.type
_entity.pdbx_description
1 polymer ?
#
loop_
_entity_poly.entity_id
_entity_poly.type
_entity_poly.pdbx_seq_one_letter_code
_entity_poly.pdbx_strand_id
1 'polypeptide(L)'
;MSKKLRKEIYIYICNYSKSLKTTLQISDENIKIIDKTEKIEINALKHLVYYGVLEASSNTCPYCKKCKITNNGYRKVKVKMPAISDKPVILYLHKHRFICKDCRKSFTAETTEVRKYSNISKNLRAGIIKRLSKENTSKEIAESSSVSTNTVLRVPM
;
A
#
# COMPACT_ATOMS: atom_id res chain seq x y z
N MET A 1 -8.12 -18.94 -3.42
CA MET A 1 -8.03 -17.88 -4.43
C MET A 1 -8.43 -18.45 -5.78
N SER A 2 -9.45 -17.90 -6.42
CA SER A 2 -9.96 -18.45 -7.68
C SER A 2 -8.92 -18.32 -8.80
N LYS A 3 -8.92 -19.26 -9.76
CA LYS A 3 -8.06 -19.24 -10.96
C LYS A 3 -8.23 -17.94 -11.75
N LYS A 4 -9.42 -17.31 -11.69
CA LYS A 4 -9.75 -16.04 -12.33
C LYS A 4 -8.93 -14.87 -11.77
N LEU A 5 -8.79 -14.77 -10.45
CA LEU A 5 -7.97 -13.73 -9.80
C LEU A 5 -6.47 -13.86 -10.15
N ARG A 6 -5.96 -15.10 -10.28
CA ARG A 6 -4.56 -15.33 -10.71
C ARG A 6 -4.32 -14.86 -12.13
N LYS A 7 -5.27 -15.09 -13.04
CA LYS A 7 -5.19 -14.68 -14.44
C LYS A 7 -5.28 -13.16 -14.60
N GLU A 8 -6.15 -12.51 -13.84
CA GLU A 8 -6.26 -11.05 -13.83
C GLU A 8 -4.98 -10.38 -13.31
N ILE A 9 -4.42 -10.86 -12.20
CA ILE A 9 -3.13 -10.35 -11.69
C ILE A 9 -2.00 -10.58 -12.70
N TYR A 10 -1.97 -11.70 -13.41
CA TYR A 10 -0.92 -12.01 -14.37
C TYR A 10 -0.98 -11.12 -15.63
N ILE A 11 -2.17 -10.79 -16.10
CA ILE A 11 -2.38 -9.87 -17.24
C ILE A 11 -1.96 -8.44 -16.86
N TYR A 12 -2.17 -8.03 -15.60
CA TYR A 12 -1.74 -6.72 -15.09
C TYR A 12 -0.23 -6.60 -14.87
N ILE A 13 0.48 -7.71 -14.68
CA ILE A 13 1.94 -7.72 -14.45
C ILE A 13 2.73 -7.22 -15.67
N CYS A 14 2.19 -7.26 -16.88
CA CYS A 14 2.90 -6.83 -18.09
C CYS A 14 2.92 -5.32 -18.33
N ASN A 15 2.08 -4.53 -17.62
CA ASN A 15 1.95 -3.10 -17.83
C ASN A 15 2.28 -2.32 -16.54
N TYR A 16 3.57 -2.24 -16.20
CA TYR A 16 4.03 -1.40 -15.10
C TYR A 16 4.32 0.02 -15.55
N SER A 17 3.85 1.00 -14.79
CA SER A 17 4.16 2.40 -15.02
C SER A 17 5.17 2.93 -14.00
N LYS A 18 6.39 3.22 -14.48
CA LYS A 18 7.40 3.96 -13.70
C LYS A 18 6.94 5.39 -13.40
N SER A 19 6.26 6.01 -14.35
CA SER A 19 5.70 7.36 -14.23
C SER A 19 4.69 7.44 -13.07
N LEU A 20 3.75 6.50 -12.98
CA LEU A 20 2.78 6.44 -11.87
C LEU A 20 3.47 6.21 -10.52
N LYS A 21 4.52 5.41 -10.48
CA LYS A 21 5.31 5.19 -9.25
C LYS A 21 5.95 6.50 -8.75
N THR A 22 6.50 7.29 -9.65
CA THR A 22 7.05 8.63 -9.34
C THR A 22 5.95 9.58 -8.88
N THR A 23 4.81 9.63 -9.56
CA THR A 23 3.65 10.46 -9.18
C THR A 23 3.14 10.12 -7.77
N LEU A 24 3.11 8.84 -7.42
CA LEU A 24 2.72 8.36 -6.09
C LEU A 24 3.84 8.50 -5.05
N GLN A 25 5.02 8.98 -5.43
CA GLN A 25 6.20 9.14 -4.57
C GLN A 25 6.59 7.83 -3.84
N ILE A 26 6.50 6.71 -4.53
CA ILE A 26 6.87 5.40 -4.01
C ILE A 26 8.33 5.13 -4.34
N SER A 27 9.16 4.96 -3.32
CA SER A 27 10.60 4.71 -3.45
C SER A 27 10.97 3.22 -3.42
N ASP A 28 10.13 2.36 -2.87
CA ASP A 28 10.40 0.92 -2.79
C ASP A 28 10.36 0.28 -4.19
N GLU A 29 11.49 -0.28 -4.63
CA GLU A 29 11.64 -0.89 -5.95
C GLU A 29 10.80 -2.17 -6.11
N ASN A 30 10.52 -2.87 -5.00
CA ASN A 30 9.71 -4.08 -5.00
C ASN A 30 8.22 -3.83 -5.20
N ILE A 31 7.77 -2.58 -5.11
CA ILE A 31 6.40 -2.18 -5.45
C ILE A 31 6.33 -1.85 -6.94
N LYS A 32 5.51 -2.59 -7.65
CA LYS A 32 5.23 -2.38 -9.08
C LYS A 32 3.81 -1.83 -9.22
N ILE A 33 3.68 -0.64 -9.80
CA ILE A 33 2.38 0.01 -10.02
C ILE A 33 1.85 -0.41 -11.39
N ILE A 34 0.64 -0.90 -11.40
CA ILE A 34 -0.06 -1.32 -12.63
C ILE A 34 -0.55 -0.07 -13.37
N ASP A 35 -0.41 -0.04 -14.67
CA ASP A 35 -0.87 1.08 -15.52
C ASP A 35 -2.40 1.05 -15.68
N LYS A 36 -3.10 1.18 -14.57
CA LYS A 36 -4.55 1.26 -14.47
C LYS A 36 -4.92 2.24 -13.37
N THR A 37 -5.63 3.29 -13.74
CA THR A 37 -6.19 4.26 -12.81
C THR A 37 -7.69 4.27 -12.92
N GLU A 38 -8.38 4.19 -11.81
CA GLU A 38 -9.84 4.29 -11.75
C GLU A 38 -10.25 5.51 -10.92
N LYS A 39 -11.39 6.09 -11.25
CA LYS A 39 -12.04 7.13 -10.46
C LYS A 39 -13.28 6.53 -9.81
N ILE A 40 -13.32 6.49 -8.50
CA ILE A 40 -14.49 6.01 -7.76
C ILE A 40 -15.01 7.10 -6.83
N GLU A 41 -16.31 7.13 -6.63
CA GLU A 41 -16.94 8.04 -5.70
C GLU A 41 -17.21 7.32 -4.37
N ILE A 42 -16.69 7.90 -3.28
CA ILE A 42 -16.90 7.41 -1.92
C ILE A 42 -17.33 8.61 -1.08
N ASN A 43 -18.51 8.53 -0.44
CA ASN A 43 -19.06 9.63 0.39
C ASN A 43 -19.08 10.98 -0.34
N ALA A 44 -19.57 11.00 -1.58
CA ALA A 44 -19.63 12.18 -2.46
C ALA A 44 -18.26 12.79 -2.83
N LEU A 45 -17.15 12.13 -2.52
CA LEU A 45 -15.80 12.54 -2.92
C LEU A 45 -15.22 11.60 -4.00
N LYS A 46 -14.72 12.21 -5.07
CA LYS A 46 -14.05 11.47 -6.16
C LYS A 46 -12.65 11.08 -5.74
N HIS A 47 -12.40 9.78 -5.60
CA HIS A 47 -11.10 9.20 -5.28
C HIS A 47 -10.39 8.72 -6.55
N LEU A 48 -9.07 8.91 -6.60
CA LEU A 48 -8.20 8.26 -7.57
C LEU A 48 -7.73 6.91 -6.99
N VAL A 49 -7.94 5.85 -7.75
CA VAL A 49 -7.59 4.50 -7.33
C VAL A 49 -6.49 3.94 -8.22
N TYR A 50 -5.43 3.50 -7.60
CA TYR A 50 -4.31 2.83 -8.23
C TYR A 50 -4.17 1.41 -7.72
N TYR A 51 -3.52 0.58 -8.51
CA TYR A 51 -3.26 -0.82 -8.18
C TYR A 51 -1.77 -1.09 -8.23
N GLY A 52 -1.27 -1.88 -7.28
CA GLY A 52 0.14 -2.25 -7.23
C GLY A 52 0.34 -3.65 -6.66
N VAL A 53 1.50 -4.21 -6.96
CA VAL A 53 1.95 -5.49 -6.44
C VAL A 53 3.24 -5.29 -5.68
N LEU A 54 3.33 -5.83 -4.46
CA LEU A 54 4.56 -5.90 -3.69
C LEU A 54 5.14 -7.30 -3.79
N GLU A 55 6.29 -7.42 -4.43
CA GLU A 55 7.07 -8.64 -4.50
C GLU A 55 7.94 -8.82 -3.25
N ALA A 56 8.41 -10.03 -3.00
CA ALA A 56 9.34 -10.26 -1.90
C ALA A 56 10.73 -9.70 -2.24
N SER A 57 11.36 -9.06 -1.26
CA SER A 57 12.73 -8.61 -1.36
C SER A 57 13.77 -9.72 -1.13
N SER A 58 13.36 -10.85 -0.57
CA SER A 58 14.23 -11.99 -0.30
C SER A 58 13.50 -13.33 -0.46
N ASN A 59 14.27 -14.36 -0.82
CA ASN A 59 13.77 -15.73 -0.94
C ASN A 59 13.96 -16.54 0.35
N THR A 60 14.16 -15.89 1.50
CA THR A 60 14.40 -16.54 2.79
C THR A 60 13.24 -16.33 3.76
N CYS A 61 12.96 -17.35 4.54
CA CYS A 61 11.98 -17.26 5.62
C CYS A 61 12.48 -16.34 6.74
N PRO A 62 11.70 -15.33 7.17
CA PRO A 62 12.11 -14.43 8.26
C PRO A 62 12.23 -15.12 9.63
N TYR A 63 11.58 -16.27 9.80
CA TYR A 63 11.57 -17.00 11.08
C TYR A 63 12.70 -18.01 11.24
N CYS A 64 12.91 -18.89 10.25
CA CYS A 64 13.92 -19.94 10.33
C CYS A 64 15.14 -19.71 9.41
N LYS A 65 15.15 -18.60 8.65
CA LYS A 65 16.22 -18.19 7.72
C LYS A 65 16.53 -19.17 6.57
N LYS A 66 15.71 -20.21 6.39
CA LYS A 66 15.85 -21.18 5.29
C LYS A 66 15.16 -20.69 4.02
N CYS A 67 15.62 -21.21 2.86
CA CYS A 67 15.15 -20.76 1.54
C CYS A 67 13.96 -21.56 0.98
N LYS A 68 13.41 -22.51 1.72
CA LYS A 68 12.28 -23.35 1.24
C LYS A 68 10.92 -22.66 1.42
N ILE A 69 10.75 -21.55 0.70
CA ILE A 69 9.47 -20.82 0.69
C ILE A 69 8.67 -21.15 -0.56
N THR A 70 7.34 -21.15 -0.40
CA THR A 70 6.39 -21.40 -1.50
C THR A 70 5.39 -20.25 -1.53
N ASN A 71 5.01 -19.87 -2.73
CA ASN A 71 3.96 -18.86 -2.95
C ASN A 71 2.64 -19.33 -2.35
N ASN A 72 2.02 -18.50 -1.54
CA ASN A 72 0.72 -18.70 -0.90
C ASN A 72 -0.30 -17.61 -1.32
N GLY A 73 -0.18 -17.08 -2.52
CA GLY A 73 -1.08 -16.07 -3.06
C GLY A 73 -0.74 -14.64 -2.65
N TYR A 74 -1.76 -13.79 -2.61
CA TYR A 74 -1.63 -12.37 -2.33
C TYR A 74 -2.62 -11.91 -1.25
N ARG A 75 -2.22 -10.91 -0.48
CA ARG A 75 -3.09 -10.18 0.45
C ARG A 75 -3.31 -8.77 -0.09
N LYS A 76 -4.57 -8.43 -0.40
CA LYS A 76 -4.96 -7.07 -0.81
C LYS A 76 -5.02 -6.16 0.42
N VAL A 77 -4.33 -5.04 0.36
CA VAL A 77 -4.32 -4.00 1.41
C VAL A 77 -4.71 -2.66 0.78
N LYS A 78 -5.65 -1.96 1.40
CA LYS A 78 -6.05 -0.60 1.00
C LYS A 78 -5.13 0.40 1.69
N VAL A 79 -4.37 1.16 0.92
CA VAL A 79 -3.43 2.17 1.42
C VAL A 79 -3.90 3.55 1.00
N LYS A 80 -4.07 4.46 1.95
CA LYS A 80 -4.32 5.87 1.67
C LYS A 80 -2.99 6.57 1.37
N MET A 81 -2.96 7.31 0.28
CA MET A 81 -1.81 8.06 -0.22
C MET A 81 -2.07 9.57 -0.08
N PRO A 82 -1.04 10.43 -0.20
CA PRO A 82 -1.24 11.86 -0.34
C PRO A 82 -2.18 12.18 -1.50
N ALA A 83 -3.00 13.22 -1.35
CA ALA A 83 -3.91 13.66 -2.41
C ALA A 83 -3.14 14.12 -3.65
N ILE A 84 -3.71 13.92 -4.83
CA ILE A 84 -3.20 14.40 -6.11
C ILE A 84 -4.27 15.31 -6.71
N SER A 85 -3.91 16.58 -6.99
CA SER A 85 -4.86 17.60 -7.50
C SER A 85 -6.15 17.64 -6.68
N ASP A 86 -6.01 17.74 -5.37
CA ASP A 86 -7.08 17.79 -4.35
C ASP A 86 -8.01 16.56 -4.30
N LYS A 87 -7.68 15.52 -5.04
CA LYS A 87 -8.42 14.25 -5.01
C LYS A 87 -7.75 13.25 -4.07
N PRO A 88 -8.49 12.65 -3.13
CA PRO A 88 -7.96 11.58 -2.30
C PRO A 88 -7.48 10.41 -3.14
N VAL A 89 -6.35 9.83 -2.77
CA VAL A 89 -5.72 8.73 -3.50
C VAL A 89 -5.74 7.45 -2.67
N ILE A 90 -6.14 6.36 -3.30
CA ILE A 90 -6.15 5.02 -2.73
C ILE A 90 -5.26 4.12 -3.59
N LEU A 91 -4.31 3.45 -2.96
CA LEU A 91 -3.54 2.38 -3.57
C LEU A 91 -4.02 1.03 -3.04
N TYR A 92 -4.55 0.18 -3.89
CA TYR A 92 -4.77 -1.22 -3.58
C TYR A 92 -3.48 -2.01 -3.84
N LEU A 93 -2.77 -2.33 -2.75
CA LEU A 93 -1.50 -3.03 -2.81
C LEU A 93 -1.71 -4.53 -2.57
N HIS A 94 -1.40 -5.34 -3.57
CA HIS A 94 -1.40 -6.80 -3.48
C HIS A 94 -0.04 -7.27 -2.97
N LYS A 95 0.04 -7.56 -1.68
CA LYS A 95 1.26 -8.05 -1.03
C LYS A 95 1.40 -9.55 -1.22
N HIS A 96 2.52 -10.01 -1.73
CA HIS A 96 2.81 -11.42 -1.90
C HIS A 96 2.87 -12.15 -0.55
N ARG A 97 2.23 -13.30 -0.46
CA ARG A 97 2.24 -14.17 0.72
C ARG A 97 3.03 -15.43 0.43
N PHE A 98 3.73 -15.89 1.45
CA PHE A 98 4.55 -17.09 1.39
C PHE A 98 4.25 -18.01 2.56
N ILE A 99 4.56 -19.29 2.37
CA ILE A 99 4.61 -20.29 3.43
C ILE A 99 5.99 -20.96 3.39
N CYS A 100 6.61 -21.09 4.55
CA CYS A 100 7.86 -21.84 4.68
C CYS A 100 7.55 -23.33 4.83
N LYS A 101 8.19 -24.17 4.01
CA LYS A 101 8.02 -25.62 4.07
C LYS A 101 8.68 -26.26 5.31
N ASP A 102 9.74 -25.62 5.83
CA ASP A 102 10.49 -26.15 6.99
C ASP A 102 9.79 -25.82 8.32
N CYS A 103 9.51 -24.55 8.58
CA CYS A 103 8.87 -24.14 9.85
C CYS A 103 7.35 -23.99 9.78
N ARG A 104 6.74 -24.20 8.60
CA ARG A 104 5.29 -24.10 8.30
C ARG A 104 4.64 -22.75 8.61
N LYS A 105 5.42 -21.74 8.95
CA LYS A 105 4.90 -20.39 9.19
C LYS A 105 4.63 -19.65 7.88
N SER A 106 3.51 -18.93 7.84
CA SER A 106 3.19 -18.03 6.73
C SER A 106 3.64 -16.61 7.04
N PHE A 107 4.06 -15.86 6.02
CA PHE A 107 4.42 -14.46 6.11
C PHE A 107 4.03 -13.72 4.83
N THR A 108 4.00 -12.41 4.91
CA THR A 108 3.63 -11.53 3.80
C THR A 108 4.79 -10.60 3.52
N ALA A 109 5.05 -10.28 2.26
CA ALA A 109 6.05 -9.30 1.87
C ALA A 109 5.82 -7.97 2.60
N GLU A 110 6.87 -7.40 3.15
CA GLU A 110 6.86 -6.14 3.88
C GLU A 110 7.54 -5.04 3.04
N THR A 111 7.14 -3.80 3.25
CA THR A 111 7.66 -2.62 2.57
C THR A 111 7.84 -1.48 3.55
N THR A 112 8.79 -0.60 3.30
CA THR A 112 9.00 0.63 4.07
C THR A 112 7.95 1.71 3.76
N GLU A 113 7.22 1.58 2.65
CA GLU A 113 6.20 2.55 2.24
C GLU A 113 4.96 2.56 3.14
N VAL A 114 4.66 1.42 3.75
CA VAL A 114 3.49 1.27 4.65
C VAL A 114 3.90 0.45 5.86
N ARG A 115 3.79 1.05 7.04
CA ARG A 115 4.09 0.35 8.30
C ARG A 115 3.18 -0.87 8.49
N LYS A 116 3.68 -1.87 9.19
CA LYS A 116 2.88 -3.03 9.60
C LYS A 116 1.64 -2.57 10.38
N TYR A 117 0.50 -3.17 10.05
CA TYR A 117 -0.81 -2.79 10.63
C TYR A 117 -1.28 -1.36 10.35
N SER A 118 -0.65 -0.63 9.43
CA SER A 118 -1.08 0.69 8.98
C SER A 118 -1.76 0.61 7.62
N ASN A 119 -2.70 1.52 7.38
CA ASN A 119 -3.38 1.71 6.10
C ASN A 119 -3.09 3.08 5.47
N ILE A 120 -2.06 3.78 5.96
CA ILE A 120 -1.58 5.04 5.40
C ILE A 120 -0.13 4.91 4.96
N SER A 121 0.24 5.57 3.86
CA SER A 121 1.61 5.59 3.35
C SER A 121 2.53 6.41 4.25
N LYS A 122 3.86 6.16 4.16
CA LYS A 122 4.86 6.94 4.89
C LYS A 122 4.80 8.44 4.55
N ASN A 123 4.54 8.78 3.27
CA ASN A 123 4.47 10.17 2.82
C ASN A 123 3.22 10.88 3.35
N LEU A 124 2.05 10.21 3.36
CA LEU A 124 0.86 10.76 3.98
C LEU A 124 1.07 10.96 5.49
N ARG A 125 1.70 10.00 6.16
CA ARG A 125 2.07 10.10 7.58
C ARG A 125 2.98 11.29 7.85
N ALA A 126 4.03 11.48 7.06
CA ALA A 126 4.94 12.61 7.18
C ALA A 126 4.22 13.96 6.97
N GLY A 127 3.31 14.01 6.00
CA GLY A 127 2.46 15.18 5.76
C GLY A 127 1.55 15.51 6.94
N ILE A 128 0.95 14.52 7.59
CA ILE A 128 0.13 14.70 8.80
C ILE A 128 0.99 15.24 9.96
N ILE A 129 2.15 14.65 10.20
CA ILE A 129 3.09 15.11 11.27
C ILE A 129 3.49 16.57 11.04
N LYS A 130 3.84 16.92 9.79
CA LYS A 130 4.22 18.30 9.44
C LYS A 130 3.08 19.31 9.66
N ARG A 131 1.81 18.90 9.47
CA ARG A 131 0.64 19.76 9.72
C ARG A 131 0.35 19.89 11.20
N LEU A 132 0.50 18.82 11.98
CA LEU A 132 0.36 18.86 13.43
C LEU A 132 1.36 19.83 14.10
N SER A 133 2.58 19.96 13.55
CA SER A 133 3.57 20.91 14.05
C SER A 133 3.29 22.37 13.70
N LYS A 134 2.25 22.66 12.88
CA LYS A 134 1.85 24.00 12.41
C LYS A 134 0.56 24.52 13.04
N GLU A 135 0.22 24.02 14.23
CA GLU A 135 -0.98 24.46 15.01
C GLU A 135 -2.34 24.21 14.32
N ASN A 136 -2.41 23.30 13.34
CA ASN A 136 -3.68 22.89 12.78
C ASN A 136 -4.43 21.94 13.71
N THR A 137 -5.74 22.02 13.72
CA THR A 137 -6.56 21.08 14.51
C THR A 137 -6.55 19.68 13.90
N SER A 138 -6.65 18.65 14.75
CA SER A 138 -6.73 17.26 14.28
C SER A 138 -7.90 17.01 13.32
N LYS A 139 -8.99 17.78 13.46
CA LYS A 139 -10.14 17.69 12.58
C LYS A 139 -9.83 18.22 11.18
N GLU A 140 -9.25 19.40 11.07
CA GLU A 140 -8.84 20.00 9.78
C GLU A 140 -7.81 19.14 9.04
N ILE A 141 -6.85 18.57 9.78
CA ILE A 141 -5.88 17.65 9.21
C ILE A 141 -6.57 16.38 8.70
N ALA A 142 -7.52 15.84 9.44
CA ALA A 142 -8.27 14.65 9.05
C ALA A 142 -9.05 14.88 7.75
N GLU A 143 -9.77 16.00 7.66
CA GLU A 143 -10.54 16.39 6.47
C GLU A 143 -9.62 16.59 5.25
N SER A 144 -8.57 17.40 5.38
CA SER A 144 -7.63 17.70 4.28
C SER A 144 -6.80 16.49 3.84
N SER A 145 -6.62 15.50 4.69
CA SER A 145 -5.88 14.26 4.41
C SER A 145 -6.78 13.06 4.07
N SER A 146 -8.11 13.24 4.10
CA SER A 146 -9.12 12.19 3.87
C SER A 146 -8.91 10.95 4.75
N VAL A 147 -8.57 11.19 6.01
CA VAL A 147 -8.42 10.17 7.06
C VAL A 147 -9.37 10.47 8.23
N SER A 148 -9.53 9.52 9.14
CA SER A 148 -10.27 9.78 10.37
C SER A 148 -9.43 10.57 11.37
N THR A 149 -10.07 11.34 12.24
CA THR A 149 -9.40 12.05 13.35
C THR A 149 -8.59 11.09 14.23
N ASN A 150 -9.12 9.88 14.50
CA ASN A 150 -8.39 8.84 15.21
C ASN A 150 -7.10 8.41 14.50
N THR A 151 -7.08 8.42 13.17
CA THR A 151 -5.86 8.16 12.40
C THR A 151 -4.84 9.26 12.62
N VAL A 152 -5.26 10.52 12.60
CA VAL A 152 -4.38 11.68 12.86
C VAL A 152 -3.76 11.58 14.27
N LEU A 153 -4.57 11.29 15.28
CA LEU A 153 -4.11 11.17 16.67
C LEU A 153 -3.10 10.02 16.91
N ARG A 154 -3.17 8.96 16.10
CA ARG A 154 -2.27 7.80 16.19
C ARG A 154 -0.95 7.95 15.41
N VAL A 155 -0.87 8.97 14.56
CA VAL A 155 0.28 9.16 13.66
C VAL A 155 1.57 9.57 14.38
N PRO A 156 1.58 10.49 15.37
CA PRO A 156 2.80 11.09 15.89
C PRO A 156 3.75 10.10 16.55
N MET A 157 3.23 9.06 17.10
CA MET A 157 4.03 8.13 17.89
C MET A 157 4.33 6.85 17.14
#